data_ab322c0afc78ce256244398c6bc33e44
#
_entry.id   ab322c0afc78ce256244398c6bc33e44
#
_cell.length_a   1.000
_cell.length_b   1.000
_cell.length_c   1.000
_cell.angle_alpha   90.00
_cell.angle_beta   90.00
_cell.angle_gamma   90.00
#
_symmetry.space_group_name_H-M   'P 1'
#
loop_
_entity.id
_entity.type
_entity.pdbx_description
1 polymer ?
#
loop_
_entity_poly.entity_id
_entity_poly.type
_entity_poly.pdbx_seq_one_letter_code
_entity_poly.pdbx_strand_id
1 'polypeptide(L)'
;VIARSGVSPANERTLVLLSTTKGNIGLLNGDPAKCDLNDTAEVVGRHFGAANRPLVISNACISGVSAIVVASRLIRSGEYDHVFVAGFDLLCDFIVSGFNAFKSVSPALCRPYDAARDGLTLGEAGGAVLLTTDRELSATGITVAGGGISNDANHISAPSRTGDGLAFAIGAALREASLGAAAIGMVNP
;
A
#
# COMPACT_ATOMS: atom_id res chain seq x y z
N VAL A 1 8.28 -5.31 12.83
CA VAL A 1 7.21 -6.33 12.77
C VAL A 1 7.81 -7.72 12.88
N ILE A 2 8.75 -8.12 12.01
CA ILE A 2 9.36 -9.47 11.99
C ILE A 2 9.85 -9.88 13.40
N ALA A 3 10.77 -9.12 13.98
CA ALA A 3 11.35 -9.44 15.29
C ALA A 3 10.34 -9.49 16.45
N ARG A 4 9.21 -8.78 16.31
CA ARG A 4 8.15 -8.71 17.34
C ARG A 4 7.10 -9.80 17.23
N SER A 5 6.90 -10.32 16.01
CA SER A 5 5.88 -11.35 15.77
C SER A 5 6.37 -12.78 16.04
N GLY A 6 7.69 -13.00 16.01
CA GLY A 6 8.25 -14.34 16.04
C GLY A 6 8.04 -15.16 14.75
N VAL A 7 7.34 -14.59 13.74
CA VAL A 7 7.14 -15.26 12.46
C VAL A 7 8.39 -15.11 11.60
N SER A 8 8.87 -16.23 11.06
CA SER A 8 10.07 -16.24 10.22
C SER A 8 9.73 -16.03 8.74
N PRO A 9 10.36 -15.07 8.07
CA PRO A 9 10.26 -14.94 6.60
C PRO A 9 10.81 -16.17 5.85
N ALA A 10 11.68 -16.97 6.49
CA ALA A 10 12.24 -18.20 5.92
C ALA A 10 11.24 -19.39 5.92
N ASN A 11 10.06 -19.22 6.47
CA ASN A 11 9.01 -20.23 6.38
C ASN A 11 8.35 -20.18 4.99
N GLU A 12 8.21 -21.33 4.34
CA GLU A 12 7.58 -21.47 3.02
C GLU A 12 6.11 -21.00 2.97
N ARG A 13 5.43 -20.97 4.14
CA ARG A 13 4.07 -20.45 4.28
C ARG A 13 4.02 -18.96 4.60
N THR A 14 5.18 -18.26 4.53
CA THR A 14 5.31 -16.82 4.78
C THR A 14 5.73 -16.11 3.51
N LEU A 15 5.02 -15.04 3.18
CA LEU A 15 5.35 -14.15 2.05
C LEU A 15 5.83 -12.79 2.57
N VAL A 16 6.79 -12.20 1.88
CA VAL A 16 7.12 -10.77 1.98
C VAL A 16 6.52 -10.04 0.78
N LEU A 17 5.70 -9.05 1.04
CA LEU A 17 5.04 -8.24 0.03
C LEU A 17 5.46 -6.78 0.22
N LEU A 18 6.09 -6.22 -0.81
CA LEU A 18 6.55 -4.84 -0.82
C LEU A 18 5.53 -3.94 -1.49
N SER A 19 5.25 -2.81 -0.88
CA SER A 19 4.41 -1.75 -1.43
C SER A 19 5.25 -0.49 -1.62
N THR A 20 5.31 0.02 -2.84
CA THR A 20 6.02 1.26 -3.14
C THR A 20 5.42 1.91 -4.38
N THR A 21 5.46 3.23 -4.46
CA THR A 21 4.96 3.92 -5.65
C THR A 21 5.92 3.82 -6.83
N LYS A 22 7.23 3.89 -6.58
CA LYS A 22 8.26 3.98 -7.62
C LYS A 22 9.59 3.29 -7.26
N GLY A 23 9.67 2.59 -6.13
CA GLY A 23 10.90 1.95 -5.67
C GLY A 23 12.07 2.92 -5.56
N ASN A 24 13.23 2.52 -6.02
CA ASN A 24 14.47 3.30 -5.97
C ASN A 24 14.62 4.30 -7.13
N ILE A 25 13.53 4.97 -7.55
CA ILE A 25 13.54 5.90 -8.69
C ILE A 25 14.58 7.04 -8.53
N GLY A 26 15.00 7.37 -7.31
CA GLY A 26 16.07 8.32 -7.05
C GLY A 26 17.42 7.95 -7.67
N LEU A 27 17.62 6.67 -8.02
CA LEU A 27 18.83 6.19 -8.69
C LEU A 27 18.78 6.33 -10.22
N LEU A 28 17.69 6.84 -10.79
CA LEU A 28 17.48 6.89 -12.24
C LEU A 28 18.62 7.56 -13.00
N ASN A 29 19.19 8.63 -12.45
CA ASN A 29 20.30 9.38 -13.07
C ASN A 29 21.69 8.79 -12.78
N GLY A 30 21.80 7.81 -11.90
CA GLY A 30 23.09 7.20 -11.53
C GLY A 30 23.20 5.73 -11.95
N ASP A 31 22.26 4.91 -11.52
CA ASP A 31 22.20 3.47 -11.81
C ASP A 31 20.75 3.05 -12.12
N PRO A 32 20.28 3.33 -13.36
CA PRO A 32 18.91 3.04 -13.76
C PRO A 32 18.51 1.56 -13.61
N ALA A 33 19.47 0.63 -13.70
CA ALA A 33 19.20 -0.80 -13.55
C ALA A 33 18.67 -1.14 -12.15
N LYS A 34 19.00 -0.34 -11.13
CA LYS A 34 18.50 -0.53 -9.76
C LYS A 34 17.13 0.12 -9.51
N CYS A 35 16.49 0.70 -10.51
CA CYS A 35 15.15 1.25 -10.38
C CYS A 35 14.06 0.21 -10.55
N ASP A 36 14.40 -1.03 -10.95
CA ASP A 36 13.41 -2.11 -11.06
C ASP A 36 12.79 -2.43 -9.71
N LEU A 37 11.46 -2.50 -9.70
CA LEU A 37 10.70 -2.73 -8.47
C LEU A 37 10.92 -4.14 -7.94
N ASN A 38 11.08 -5.14 -8.81
CA ASN A 38 11.33 -6.51 -8.40
C ASN A 38 12.71 -6.65 -7.78
N ASP A 39 13.74 -5.98 -8.35
CA ASP A 39 15.08 -5.97 -7.76
C ASP A 39 15.08 -5.38 -6.34
N THR A 40 14.31 -4.29 -6.15
CA THR A 40 14.11 -3.70 -4.82
C THR A 40 13.51 -4.72 -3.85
N ALA A 41 12.46 -5.44 -4.27
CA ALA A 41 11.82 -6.46 -3.45
C ALA A 41 12.77 -7.63 -3.16
N GLU A 42 13.54 -8.08 -4.13
CA GLU A 42 14.50 -9.15 -3.95
C GLU A 42 15.63 -8.78 -2.98
N VAL A 43 16.09 -7.51 -2.98
CA VAL A 43 17.04 -7.02 -1.98
C VAL A 43 16.44 -7.11 -0.58
N VAL A 44 15.19 -6.68 -0.41
CA VAL A 44 14.47 -6.78 0.86
C VAL A 44 14.29 -8.24 1.29
N GLY A 45 13.84 -9.10 0.38
CA GLY A 45 13.65 -10.52 0.65
C GLY A 45 14.94 -11.22 1.08
N ARG A 46 16.04 -10.98 0.38
CA ARG A 46 17.36 -11.52 0.74
C ARG A 46 17.83 -11.02 2.11
N HIS A 47 17.60 -9.74 2.40
CA HIS A 47 17.99 -9.16 3.70
C HIS A 47 17.30 -9.86 4.88
N PHE A 48 16.02 -10.21 4.72
CA PHE A 48 15.24 -10.90 5.76
C PHE A 48 15.24 -12.42 5.63
N GLY A 49 15.97 -13.00 4.69
CA GLY A 49 16.04 -14.44 4.48
C GLY A 49 14.72 -15.07 4.05
N ALA A 50 13.93 -14.37 3.23
CA ALA A 50 12.65 -14.86 2.76
C ALA A 50 12.79 -16.14 1.94
N ALA A 51 12.00 -17.18 2.25
CA ALA A 51 11.97 -18.45 1.50
C ALA A 51 11.30 -18.26 0.14
N ASN A 52 10.24 -17.48 0.10
CA ASN A 52 9.51 -17.19 -1.13
C ASN A 52 10.04 -15.93 -1.82
N ARG A 53 9.96 -15.90 -3.15
CA ARG A 53 10.22 -14.68 -3.91
C ARG A 53 9.26 -13.59 -3.47
N PRO A 54 9.74 -12.42 -3.02
CA PRO A 54 8.87 -11.34 -2.62
C PRO A 54 8.00 -10.83 -3.77
N LEU A 55 6.79 -10.39 -3.45
CA LEU A 55 5.91 -9.70 -4.40
C LEU A 55 6.02 -8.19 -4.23
N VAL A 56 5.79 -7.47 -5.32
CA VAL A 56 5.68 -6.01 -5.32
C VAL A 56 4.29 -5.59 -5.76
N ILE A 57 3.71 -4.66 -5.03
CA ILE A 57 2.49 -3.95 -5.42
C ILE A 57 2.84 -2.47 -5.59
N SER A 58 2.66 -1.99 -6.81
CA SER A 58 2.77 -0.56 -7.14
C SER A 58 1.48 -0.08 -7.79
N ASN A 59 0.72 0.71 -7.05
CA ASN A 59 -0.57 1.25 -7.49
C ASN A 59 -0.72 2.69 -6.98
N ALA A 60 0.24 3.56 -7.35
CA ALA A 60 0.29 4.95 -6.93
C ALA A 60 0.05 5.11 -5.40
N CYS A 61 -0.72 6.09 -4.98
CA CYS A 61 -0.96 6.43 -3.58
C CYS A 61 -1.67 5.32 -2.78
N ILE A 62 -2.39 4.42 -3.45
CA ILE A 62 -3.10 3.31 -2.81
C ILE A 62 -2.29 2.00 -2.76
N SER A 63 -1.01 2.04 -3.10
CA SER A 63 -0.15 0.84 -3.12
C SER A 63 -0.22 0.05 -1.81
N GLY A 64 -0.18 0.74 -0.66
CA GLY A 64 -0.24 0.11 0.66
C GLY A 64 -1.58 -0.59 0.93
N VAL A 65 -2.69 0.06 0.62
CA VAL A 65 -4.03 -0.55 0.75
C VAL A 65 -4.17 -1.73 -0.21
N SER A 66 -3.74 -1.57 -1.47
CA SER A 66 -3.75 -2.65 -2.47
C SER A 66 -2.94 -3.86 -2.01
N ALA A 67 -1.78 -3.63 -1.40
CA ALA A 67 -0.93 -4.68 -0.85
C ALA A 67 -1.62 -5.45 0.29
N ILE A 68 -2.31 -4.75 1.20
CA ILE A 68 -3.10 -5.38 2.27
C ILE A 68 -4.25 -6.22 1.70
N VAL A 69 -4.96 -5.70 0.68
CA VAL A 69 -6.05 -6.44 0.02
C VAL A 69 -5.51 -7.71 -0.66
N VAL A 70 -4.41 -7.61 -1.41
CA VAL A 70 -3.77 -8.77 -2.05
C VAL A 70 -3.30 -9.78 -1.00
N ALA A 71 -2.61 -9.35 0.05
CA ALA A 71 -2.15 -10.20 1.14
C ALA A 71 -3.32 -10.94 1.81
N SER A 72 -4.42 -10.25 2.10
CA SER A 72 -5.62 -10.85 2.67
C SER A 72 -6.20 -11.94 1.76
N ARG A 73 -6.21 -11.73 0.44
CA ARG A 73 -6.71 -12.70 -0.53
C ARG A 73 -5.80 -13.92 -0.64
N LEU A 74 -4.47 -13.73 -0.64
CA LEU A 74 -3.50 -14.81 -0.64
C LEU A 74 -3.61 -15.70 0.61
N ILE A 75 -3.87 -15.11 1.78
CA ILE A 75 -4.13 -15.84 3.02
C ILE A 75 -5.46 -16.60 2.92
N ARG A 76 -6.52 -15.95 2.44
CA ARG A 76 -7.84 -16.60 2.32
C ARG A 76 -7.86 -17.73 1.30
N SER A 77 -7.05 -17.65 0.24
CA SER A 77 -6.88 -18.77 -0.72
C SER A 77 -6.13 -19.96 -0.14
N GLY A 78 -5.54 -19.82 1.05
CA GLY A 78 -4.73 -20.86 1.69
C GLY A 78 -3.33 -20.99 1.10
N GLU A 79 -2.88 -20.04 0.28
CA GLU A 79 -1.54 -20.07 -0.31
C GLU A 79 -0.45 -19.74 0.72
N TYR A 80 -0.74 -18.79 1.62
CA TYR A 80 0.14 -18.43 2.73
C TYR A 80 -0.62 -18.36 4.05
N ASP A 81 0.08 -18.59 5.16
CA ASP A 81 -0.45 -18.39 6.52
C ASP A 81 -0.10 -17.01 7.06
N HIS A 82 1.03 -16.45 6.59
CA HIS A 82 1.56 -15.18 7.03
C HIS A 82 2.02 -14.33 5.84
N VAL A 83 1.67 -13.05 5.84
CA VAL A 83 2.17 -12.09 4.85
C VAL A 83 2.69 -10.84 5.56
N PHE A 84 3.97 -10.58 5.44
CA PHE A 84 4.57 -9.30 5.83
C PHE A 84 4.35 -8.30 4.70
N VAL A 85 3.51 -7.30 4.94
CA VAL A 85 3.33 -6.16 4.04
C VAL A 85 4.19 -5.03 4.55
N ALA A 86 5.16 -4.60 3.75
CA ALA A 86 6.02 -3.46 4.04
C ALA A 86 5.86 -2.41 2.94
N GLY A 87 5.61 -1.17 3.33
CA GLY A 87 5.50 -0.05 2.40
C GLY A 87 6.47 1.05 2.76
N PHE A 88 7.13 1.61 1.77
CA PHE A 88 7.98 2.79 1.95
C PHE A 88 8.15 3.53 0.63
N ASP A 89 8.21 4.86 0.73
CA ASP A 89 8.62 5.74 -0.35
C ASP A 89 9.53 6.84 0.21
N LEU A 90 10.57 7.18 -0.54
CA LEU A 90 11.51 8.24 -0.22
C LEU A 90 11.29 9.43 -1.16
N LEU A 91 11.56 10.63 -0.65
CA LEU A 91 11.60 11.83 -1.48
C LEU A 91 12.86 11.84 -2.34
N CYS A 92 12.69 12.21 -3.60
CA CYS A 92 13.79 12.46 -4.53
C CYS A 92 13.35 13.47 -5.59
N ASP A 93 14.32 14.00 -6.34
CA ASP A 93 14.08 15.04 -7.35
C ASP A 93 13.05 14.61 -8.39
N PHE A 94 13.02 13.34 -8.78
CA PHE A 94 12.03 12.83 -9.71
C PHE A 94 10.60 13.00 -9.20
N ILE A 95 10.37 12.67 -7.93
CA ILE A 95 9.05 12.79 -7.29
C ILE A 95 8.64 14.27 -7.18
N VAL A 96 9.54 15.08 -6.63
CA VAL A 96 9.29 16.52 -6.41
C VAL A 96 9.03 17.22 -7.73
N SER A 97 9.87 16.99 -8.75
CA SER A 97 9.72 17.57 -10.09
C SER A 97 8.42 17.14 -10.76
N GLY A 98 8.05 15.87 -10.64
CA GLY A 98 6.82 15.34 -11.21
C GLY A 98 5.58 16.01 -10.61
N PHE A 99 5.48 16.11 -9.29
CA PHE A 99 4.35 16.77 -8.64
C PHE A 99 4.32 18.29 -8.90
N ASN A 100 5.47 18.94 -9.00
CA ASN A 100 5.56 20.34 -9.40
C ASN A 100 5.08 20.56 -10.86
N ALA A 101 5.44 19.67 -11.78
CA ALA A 101 4.98 19.72 -13.17
C ALA A 101 3.45 19.61 -13.28
N PHE A 102 2.81 18.86 -12.38
CA PHE A 102 1.35 18.78 -12.27
C PHE A 102 0.73 19.95 -11.50
N LYS A 103 1.53 20.90 -10.99
CA LYS A 103 1.07 22.00 -10.12
C LYS A 103 0.27 21.48 -8.91
N SER A 104 0.71 20.37 -8.36
CA SER A 104 0.01 19.68 -7.27
C SER A 104 0.65 19.90 -5.89
N VAL A 105 1.77 20.61 -5.81
CA VAL A 105 2.45 20.91 -4.53
C VAL A 105 1.92 22.21 -3.97
N SER A 106 1.52 22.19 -2.69
CA SER A 106 1.15 23.42 -1.97
C SER A 106 2.39 24.27 -1.68
N PRO A 107 2.30 25.61 -1.78
CA PRO A 107 3.39 26.51 -1.37
C PRO A 107 3.56 26.57 0.16
N ALA A 108 2.64 25.99 0.92
CA ALA A 108 2.65 25.89 2.38
C ALA A 108 2.27 24.47 2.83
N LEU A 109 1.97 24.27 4.10
CA LEU A 109 1.42 22.98 4.56
C LEU A 109 0.07 22.73 3.91
N CYS A 110 -0.13 21.50 3.42
CA CYS A 110 -1.39 21.10 2.84
C CYS A 110 -2.53 21.18 3.87
N ARG A 111 -3.73 21.46 3.36
CA ARG A 111 -4.95 21.61 4.15
C ARG A 111 -6.00 20.60 3.67
N PRO A 112 -5.90 19.32 4.11
CA PRO A 112 -6.84 18.30 3.66
C PRO A 112 -8.28 18.70 3.96
N TYR A 113 -9.17 18.51 3.00
CA TYR A 113 -10.61 18.82 3.06
C TYR A 113 -10.97 20.30 3.23
N ASP A 114 -10.00 21.22 3.32
CA ASP A 114 -10.27 22.66 3.38
C ASP A 114 -10.82 23.16 2.04
N ALA A 115 -11.75 24.11 2.08
CA ALA A 115 -12.31 24.75 0.89
C ALA A 115 -11.23 25.55 0.11
N ALA A 116 -10.24 26.09 0.82
CA ALA A 116 -9.12 26.83 0.25
C ALA A 116 -7.85 26.00 0.07
N ARG A 117 -7.96 24.67 0.00
CA ARG A 117 -6.80 23.80 -0.27
C ARG A 117 -6.20 24.11 -1.63
N ASP A 118 -4.88 24.07 -1.71
CA ASP A 118 -4.11 24.53 -2.87
C ASP A 118 -3.02 23.55 -3.31
N GLY A 119 -2.99 22.35 -2.74
CA GLY A 119 -2.05 21.30 -3.12
C GLY A 119 -1.68 20.35 -1.98
N LEU A 120 -0.65 19.57 -2.21
CA LEU A 120 -0.14 18.53 -1.33
C LEU A 120 1.18 18.97 -0.68
N THR A 121 1.46 18.47 0.51
CA THR A 121 2.81 18.44 1.08
C THR A 121 3.38 17.03 0.85
N LEU A 122 4.50 16.95 0.14
CA LEU A 122 5.19 15.70 -0.08
C LEU A 122 5.96 15.29 1.17
N GLY A 123 6.00 13.98 1.43
CA GLY A 123 6.73 13.41 2.56
C GLY A 123 7.34 12.07 2.19
N GLU A 124 8.18 11.57 3.08
CA GLU A 124 8.71 10.22 3.03
C GLU A 124 8.34 9.48 4.30
N ALA A 125 8.02 8.20 4.17
CA ALA A 125 7.67 7.36 5.30
C ALA A 125 7.81 5.89 4.97
N GLY A 126 7.85 5.07 6.03
CA GLY A 126 7.78 3.62 5.93
C GLY A 126 6.91 3.03 7.02
N GLY A 127 6.23 1.95 6.69
CA GLY A 127 5.40 1.21 7.64
C GLY A 127 5.33 -0.27 7.26
N ALA A 128 5.03 -1.11 8.24
CA ALA A 128 4.84 -2.53 7.97
C ALA A 128 3.77 -3.13 8.88
N VAL A 129 3.03 -4.09 8.32
CA VAL A 129 2.06 -4.89 9.06
C VAL A 129 2.27 -6.36 8.75
N LEU A 130 1.89 -7.23 9.69
CA LEU A 130 1.77 -8.67 9.48
C LEU A 130 0.28 -9.03 9.39
N LEU A 131 -0.11 -9.64 8.28
CA LEU A 131 -1.38 -10.33 8.17
C LEU A 131 -1.15 -11.81 8.44
N THR A 132 -2.03 -12.43 9.20
CA THR A 132 -1.85 -13.82 9.64
C THR A 132 -3.18 -14.51 9.89
N THR A 133 -3.22 -15.83 9.74
CA THR A 133 -4.34 -16.68 10.18
C THR A 133 -4.28 -16.96 11.68
N ASP A 134 -3.11 -16.78 12.30
CA ASP A 134 -2.91 -17.04 13.72
C ASP A 134 -3.44 -15.86 14.58
N ARG A 135 -4.51 -16.11 15.31
CA ARG A 135 -5.15 -15.11 16.18
C ARG A 135 -4.31 -14.78 17.41
N GLU A 136 -3.45 -15.66 17.87
CA GLU A 136 -2.58 -15.45 19.02
C GLU A 136 -1.55 -14.34 18.75
N LEU A 137 -1.21 -14.13 17.47
CA LEU A 137 -0.29 -13.07 17.05
C LEU A 137 -0.95 -11.68 16.99
N SER A 138 -2.29 -11.60 17.09
CA SER A 138 -3.02 -10.33 17.02
C SER A 138 -3.28 -9.76 18.40
N ALA A 139 -2.40 -8.87 18.86
CA ALA A 139 -2.58 -8.17 20.14
C ALA A 139 -3.85 -7.30 20.21
N THR A 140 -4.39 -6.88 19.05
CA THR A 140 -5.52 -5.94 18.95
C THR A 140 -6.82 -6.60 18.51
N GLY A 141 -6.79 -7.84 18.01
CA GLY A 141 -7.94 -8.52 17.43
C GLY A 141 -8.48 -7.87 16.15
N ILE A 142 -7.77 -6.93 15.55
CA ILE A 142 -8.18 -6.28 14.30
C ILE A 142 -8.09 -7.28 13.15
N THR A 143 -9.15 -7.35 12.34
CA THR A 143 -9.22 -8.23 11.18
C THR A 143 -9.49 -7.45 9.90
N VAL A 144 -8.96 -7.92 8.77
CA VAL A 144 -9.28 -7.42 7.44
C VAL A 144 -10.53 -8.15 6.96
N ALA A 145 -11.68 -7.51 7.06
CA ALA A 145 -12.96 -8.10 6.69
C ALA A 145 -13.18 -8.18 5.19
N GLY A 146 -12.76 -7.15 4.44
CA GLY A 146 -12.87 -7.10 2.99
C GLY A 146 -12.11 -5.94 2.41
N GLY A 147 -11.89 -5.94 1.09
CA GLY A 147 -11.18 -4.89 0.39
C GLY A 147 -11.70 -4.65 -1.02
N GLY A 148 -11.63 -3.42 -1.49
CA GLY A 148 -12.01 -3.03 -2.84
C GLY A 148 -10.97 -2.10 -3.45
N ILE A 149 -10.66 -2.33 -4.72
CA ILE A 149 -9.73 -1.52 -5.51
C ILE A 149 -10.45 -1.17 -6.79
N SER A 150 -10.37 0.08 -7.21
CA SER A 150 -10.89 0.55 -8.49
C SER A 150 -9.92 1.52 -9.14
N ASN A 151 -10.06 1.70 -10.44
CA ASN A 151 -9.38 2.73 -11.18
C ASN A 151 -10.36 3.84 -11.55
N ASP A 152 -10.08 5.07 -11.11
CA ASP A 152 -10.82 6.26 -11.53
C ASP A 152 -10.09 6.87 -12.74
N ALA A 153 -10.47 6.45 -13.93
CA ALA A 153 -9.85 6.87 -15.19
C ALA A 153 -10.27 8.29 -15.65
N ASN A 154 -10.76 9.14 -14.75
CA ASN A 154 -11.27 10.47 -15.12
C ASN A 154 -10.14 11.49 -15.35
N HIS A 155 -9.14 11.54 -14.47
CA HIS A 155 -8.05 12.50 -14.55
C HIS A 155 -6.79 11.95 -13.87
N ILE A 156 -5.61 12.41 -14.32
CA ILE A 156 -4.31 11.91 -13.82
C ILE A 156 -4.08 12.23 -12.33
N SER A 157 -4.65 13.30 -11.80
CA SER A 157 -4.40 13.77 -10.43
C SER A 157 -5.65 14.25 -9.68
N ALA A 158 -6.84 14.18 -10.28
CA ALA A 158 -8.08 14.62 -9.66
C ALA A 158 -9.14 13.49 -9.67
N PRO A 159 -9.92 13.35 -8.59
CA PRO A 159 -11.01 12.37 -8.56
C PRO A 159 -12.11 12.75 -9.55
N SER A 160 -12.93 11.76 -9.94
CA SER A 160 -14.14 12.01 -10.73
C SER A 160 -15.12 12.87 -9.94
N ARG A 161 -15.94 13.64 -10.68
CA ARG A 161 -16.97 14.49 -10.07
C ARG A 161 -18.10 13.68 -9.43
N THR A 162 -18.34 12.47 -9.92
CA THR A 162 -19.40 11.58 -9.46
C THR A 162 -18.97 10.66 -8.33
N GLY A 163 -17.64 10.46 -8.16
CA GLY A 163 -17.09 9.55 -7.14
C GLY A 163 -17.36 8.06 -7.43
N ASP A 164 -17.67 7.70 -8.68
CA ASP A 164 -18.07 6.33 -9.05
C ASP A 164 -16.98 5.31 -8.73
N GLY A 165 -15.71 5.64 -8.97
CA GLY A 165 -14.58 4.77 -8.62
C GLY A 165 -14.54 4.45 -7.14
N LEU A 166 -14.67 5.48 -6.28
CA LEU A 166 -14.70 5.31 -4.82
C LEU A 166 -15.92 4.50 -4.37
N ALA A 167 -17.10 4.83 -4.91
CA ALA A 167 -18.34 4.10 -4.61
C ALA A 167 -18.22 2.62 -4.99
N PHE A 168 -17.63 2.31 -6.15
CA PHE A 168 -17.35 0.94 -6.56
C PHE A 168 -16.43 0.21 -5.59
N ALA A 169 -15.30 0.83 -5.20
CA ALA A 169 -14.35 0.24 -4.27
C ALA A 169 -14.97 -0.03 -2.90
N ILE A 170 -15.71 0.92 -2.34
CA ILE A 170 -16.45 0.75 -1.08
C ILE A 170 -17.46 -0.38 -1.20
N GLY A 171 -18.27 -0.39 -2.26
CA GLY A 171 -19.26 -1.46 -2.51
C GLY A 171 -18.62 -2.84 -2.66
N ALA A 172 -17.45 -2.93 -3.31
CA ALA A 172 -16.69 -4.17 -3.40
C ALA A 172 -16.20 -4.65 -2.03
N ALA A 173 -15.64 -3.76 -1.22
CA ALA A 173 -15.18 -4.07 0.12
C ALA A 173 -16.31 -4.55 1.03
N LEU A 174 -17.46 -3.89 1.01
CA LEU A 174 -18.64 -4.28 1.78
C LEU A 174 -19.18 -5.65 1.36
N ARG A 175 -19.25 -5.92 0.04
CA ARG A 175 -19.67 -7.24 -0.47
C ARG A 175 -18.71 -8.34 -0.03
N GLU A 176 -17.39 -8.13 -0.16
CA GLU A 176 -16.37 -9.10 0.26
C GLU A 176 -16.46 -9.37 1.77
N ALA A 177 -16.74 -8.35 2.57
CA ALA A 177 -16.95 -8.46 4.01
C ALA A 177 -18.31 -9.04 4.39
N SER A 178 -19.26 -9.17 3.46
CA SER A 178 -20.67 -9.52 3.74
C SER A 178 -21.34 -8.55 4.72
N LEU A 179 -21.02 -7.25 4.62
CA LEU A 179 -21.53 -6.19 5.48
C LEU A 179 -22.39 -5.20 4.71
N GLY A 180 -23.41 -4.66 5.35
CA GLY A 180 -24.15 -3.50 4.89
C GLY A 180 -23.54 -2.18 5.40
N ALA A 181 -23.85 -1.07 4.75
CA ALA A 181 -23.34 0.26 5.13
C ALA A 181 -23.71 0.63 6.60
N ALA A 182 -24.84 0.16 7.11
CA ALA A 182 -25.28 0.41 8.49
C ALA A 182 -24.37 -0.26 9.54
N ALA A 183 -23.53 -1.23 9.16
CA ALA A 183 -22.59 -1.88 10.05
C ALA A 183 -21.27 -1.09 10.22
N ILE A 184 -21.09 0.00 9.47
CA ILE A 184 -19.86 0.80 9.50
C ILE A 184 -20.00 1.86 10.59
N GLY A 185 -19.17 1.71 11.64
CA GLY A 185 -19.15 2.64 12.76
C GLY A 185 -18.25 3.86 12.54
N MET A 186 -17.28 3.78 11.64
CA MET A 186 -16.33 4.88 11.37
C MET A 186 -15.82 4.83 9.95
N VAL A 187 -15.65 5.99 9.34
CA VAL A 187 -14.96 6.16 8.06
C VAL A 187 -13.72 7.05 8.31
N ASN A 188 -12.57 6.62 7.85
CA ASN A 188 -11.35 7.42 7.81
C ASN A 188 -11.04 7.72 6.34
N PRO A 189 -11.36 8.93 5.84
CA PRO A 189 -11.23 9.31 4.44
C PRO A 189 -9.78 9.62 4.05
#